data_2a7cedc8ebddee6c149f35342cf9c16a
#
_entry.id   2a7cedc8ebddee6c149f35342cf9c16a
#
_cell.length_a   1.000
_cell.length_b   1.000
_cell.length_c   1.000
_cell.angle_alpha   90.00
_cell.angle_beta   90.00
_cell.angle_gamma   90.00
#
_symmetry.space_group_name_H-M   'P 1'
#
loop_
_entity.id
_entity.type
_entity.pdbx_description
1 polymer ?
#
loop_
_entity_poly.entity_id
_entity_poly.type
_entity_poly.pdbx_seq_one_letter_code
_entity_poly.pdbx_strand_id
1 'polypeptide(L)'
;SITFASLLPLMIYCCMFGTRRGLIVCSLYGVLQALQDPYIIHPMQFLLDYPLAFGLVGVSGIFMEKGVFKEKKILAFLLGGVVAVLFRYICHVCSGTFAFAEYTDFKAALAYSLGYNATYVFADMAISLVAGSFLFTSKSFTAAMQQSSDVNKLAVTTQTADGATGVDNDEELDEVDKQIIANQAKSENKDSNGNQDNR
;
A
#
# COMPACT_ATOMS: atom_id res chain seq x y z
N SER A 1 2.45 6.44 -19.77
CA SER A 1 2.55 5.02 -20.14
C SER A 1 1.72 4.17 -19.18
N ILE A 2 0.96 3.21 -19.70
CA ILE A 2 0.23 2.25 -18.87
C ILE A 2 1.25 1.26 -18.33
N THR A 3 1.45 1.25 -17.02
CA THR A 3 2.32 0.29 -16.34
C THR A 3 1.49 -0.92 -15.88
N PHE A 4 2.03 -2.12 -16.03
CA PHE A 4 1.30 -3.34 -15.69
C PHE A 4 1.28 -3.57 -14.18
N ALA A 5 0.14 -3.25 -13.53
CA ALA A 5 -0.09 -3.43 -12.09
C ALA A 5 0.97 -2.73 -11.18
N SER A 6 1.47 -1.56 -11.57
CA SER A 6 2.54 -0.86 -10.82
C SER A 6 2.12 -0.47 -9.40
N LEU A 7 0.82 -0.23 -9.19
CA LEU A 7 0.27 0.12 -7.88
C LEU A 7 0.09 -1.08 -6.95
N LEU A 8 0.04 -2.30 -7.49
CA LEU A 8 -0.28 -3.50 -6.71
C LEU A 8 0.69 -3.75 -5.54
N PRO A 9 2.03 -3.70 -5.71
CA PRO A 9 2.96 -3.88 -4.59
C PRO A 9 2.77 -2.83 -3.48
N LEU A 10 2.52 -1.57 -3.86
CA LEU A 10 2.26 -0.48 -2.92
C LEU A 10 0.96 -0.71 -2.15
N MET A 11 -0.11 -1.10 -2.83
CA MET A 11 -1.40 -1.39 -2.20
C MET A 11 -1.31 -2.56 -1.23
N ILE A 12 -0.59 -3.64 -1.60
CA ILE A 12 -0.33 -4.78 -0.72
C ILE A 12 0.46 -4.31 0.51
N TYR A 13 1.52 -3.54 0.33
CA TYR A 13 2.28 -2.96 1.43
C TYR A 13 1.38 -2.18 2.40
N CYS A 14 0.50 -1.34 1.88
CA CYS A 14 -0.43 -0.55 2.70
C CYS A 14 -1.41 -1.45 3.49
N CYS A 15 -1.87 -2.54 2.88
CA CYS A 15 -2.72 -3.51 3.56
C CYS A 15 -2.00 -4.26 4.70
N MET A 16 -0.68 -4.46 4.58
CA MET A 16 0.14 -5.16 5.59
C MET A 16 0.57 -4.25 6.73
N PHE A 17 1.02 -3.03 6.40
CA PHE A 17 1.70 -2.14 7.35
C PHE A 17 0.88 -0.92 7.76
N GLY A 18 -0.33 -0.79 7.23
CA GLY A 18 -1.28 0.28 7.57
C GLY A 18 -1.07 1.58 6.79
N THR A 19 -2.04 2.46 6.93
CA THR A 19 -2.17 3.70 6.16
C THR A 19 -1.01 4.67 6.41
N ARG A 20 -0.61 4.88 7.68
CA ARG A 20 0.43 5.86 8.02
C ARG A 20 1.78 5.55 7.36
N ARG A 21 2.23 4.29 7.45
CA ARG A 21 3.47 3.85 6.78
C ARG A 21 3.29 3.80 5.27
N GLY A 22 2.10 3.43 4.80
CA GLY A 22 1.72 3.45 3.40
C GLY A 22 1.89 4.84 2.78
N LEU A 23 1.36 5.89 3.42
CA LEU A 23 1.51 7.28 2.96
C LEU A 23 2.98 7.66 2.78
N ILE A 24 3.84 7.33 3.75
CA ILE A 24 5.27 7.67 3.70
C ILE A 24 5.96 6.92 2.56
N VAL A 25 5.83 5.60 2.51
CA VAL A 25 6.52 4.75 1.52
C VAL A 25 6.04 5.05 0.11
N CYS A 26 4.73 5.23 -0.08
CA CYS A 26 4.18 5.59 -1.39
C CYS A 26 4.62 6.99 -1.83
N SER A 27 4.73 7.97 -0.92
CA SER A 27 5.27 9.29 -1.26
C SER A 27 6.73 9.23 -1.68
N LEU A 28 7.56 8.46 -0.97
CA LEU A 28 8.95 8.22 -1.35
C LEU A 28 9.06 7.54 -2.71
N TYR A 29 8.20 6.54 -2.97
CA TYR A 29 8.12 5.90 -4.29
C TYR A 29 7.76 6.91 -5.38
N GLY A 30 6.82 7.84 -5.11
CA GLY A 30 6.46 8.92 -6.03
C GLY A 30 7.67 9.81 -6.38
N VAL A 31 8.49 10.17 -5.39
CA VAL A 31 9.73 10.92 -5.62
C VAL A 31 10.71 10.11 -6.49
N LEU A 32 10.86 8.81 -6.25
CA LEU A 32 11.70 7.95 -7.07
C LEU A 32 11.21 7.86 -8.52
N GLN A 33 9.90 7.81 -8.73
CA GLN A 33 9.30 7.84 -10.07
C GLN A 33 9.62 9.14 -10.82
N ALA A 34 9.58 10.28 -10.12
CA ALA A 34 9.96 11.56 -10.72
C ALA A 34 11.44 11.63 -11.13
N LEU A 35 12.31 10.87 -10.47
CA LEU A 35 13.72 10.78 -10.83
C LEU A 35 13.99 9.86 -12.02
N GLN A 36 13.14 8.84 -12.21
CA GLN A 36 13.29 7.87 -13.31
C GLN A 36 12.82 8.40 -14.66
N ASP A 37 11.66 9.06 -14.68
CA ASP A 37 11.05 9.56 -15.92
C ASP A 37 10.36 10.91 -15.64
N PRO A 38 11.16 11.99 -15.53
CA PRO A 38 10.63 13.29 -15.16
C PRO A 38 9.90 13.94 -16.35
N TYR A 39 8.60 14.12 -16.21
CA TYR A 39 7.82 15.01 -17.08
C TYR A 39 7.28 16.17 -16.25
N ILE A 40 8.13 17.18 -16.03
CA ILE A 40 7.87 18.29 -15.12
C ILE A 40 7.97 19.60 -15.89
N ILE A 41 6.83 20.23 -16.16
CA ILE A 41 6.75 21.55 -16.79
C ILE A 41 6.67 22.64 -15.70
N HIS A 42 6.01 22.34 -14.57
CA HIS A 42 5.77 23.27 -13.48
C HIS A 42 6.03 22.62 -12.11
N PRO A 43 6.57 23.34 -11.10
CA PRO A 43 6.83 22.78 -9.77
C PRO A 43 5.60 22.17 -9.08
N MET A 44 4.42 22.77 -9.29
CA MET A 44 3.16 22.24 -8.75
C MET A 44 2.79 20.88 -9.36
N GLN A 45 3.09 20.67 -10.64
CA GLN A 45 2.94 19.41 -11.32
C GLN A 45 3.81 18.32 -10.66
N PHE A 46 5.08 18.62 -10.37
CA PHE A 46 5.94 17.69 -9.64
C PHE A 46 5.29 17.23 -8.33
N LEU A 47 4.81 18.19 -7.52
CA LEU A 47 4.21 17.87 -6.23
C LEU A 47 2.93 17.02 -6.35
N LEU A 48 2.04 17.38 -7.28
CA LEU A 48 0.74 16.74 -7.45
C LEU A 48 0.84 15.37 -8.13
N ASP A 49 1.69 15.21 -9.16
CA ASP A 49 1.77 13.98 -9.95
C ASP A 49 2.62 12.89 -9.32
N TYR A 50 3.60 13.27 -8.50
CA TYR A 50 4.56 12.32 -7.96
C TYR A 50 4.35 12.10 -6.45
N PRO A 51 4.90 12.88 -5.51
CA PRO A 51 4.82 12.52 -4.11
C PRO A 51 3.38 12.49 -3.57
N LEU A 52 2.50 13.40 -4.01
CA LEU A 52 1.14 13.46 -3.50
C LEU A 52 0.25 12.38 -4.13
N ALA A 53 0.25 12.25 -5.47
CA ALA A 53 -0.58 11.25 -6.15
C ALA A 53 -0.21 9.81 -5.72
N PHE A 54 1.09 9.51 -5.64
CA PHE A 54 1.54 8.21 -5.15
C PHE A 54 1.33 8.08 -3.64
N GLY A 55 1.61 9.12 -2.85
CA GLY A 55 1.42 9.11 -1.40
C GLY A 55 0.00 8.72 -1.01
N LEU A 56 -1.00 9.26 -1.70
CA LEU A 56 -2.41 8.95 -1.45
C LEU A 56 -2.81 7.49 -1.77
N VAL A 57 -1.97 6.74 -2.53
CA VAL A 57 -2.14 5.29 -2.63
C VAL A 57 -2.01 4.61 -1.26
N GLY A 58 -1.29 5.24 -0.32
CA GLY A 58 -1.19 4.81 1.07
C GLY A 58 -2.52 4.60 1.78
N VAL A 59 -3.58 5.31 1.34
CA VAL A 59 -4.94 5.15 1.89
C VAL A 59 -5.56 3.79 1.56
N SER A 60 -5.03 3.06 0.57
CA SER A 60 -5.58 1.76 0.14
C SER A 60 -5.66 0.72 1.28
N GLY A 61 -4.81 0.83 2.31
CA GLY A 61 -4.83 -0.06 3.47
C GLY A 61 -5.87 0.24 4.54
N ILE A 62 -6.59 1.37 4.46
CA ILE A 62 -7.41 1.89 5.58
C ILE A 62 -8.50 0.93 6.06
N PHE A 63 -9.19 0.25 5.13
CA PHE A 63 -10.26 -0.67 5.49
C PHE A 63 -9.73 -1.98 6.08
N MET A 64 -8.52 -2.39 5.68
CA MET A 64 -7.83 -3.54 6.26
C MET A 64 -7.34 -3.23 7.67
N GLU A 65 -6.71 -2.07 7.86
CA GLU A 65 -6.19 -1.59 9.14
C GLU A 65 -7.30 -1.43 10.19
N LYS A 66 -8.41 -0.80 9.80
CA LYS A 66 -9.57 -0.61 10.71
C LYS A 66 -10.40 -1.87 10.93
N GLY A 67 -10.14 -2.95 10.21
CA GLY A 67 -10.87 -4.20 10.33
C GLY A 67 -12.36 -4.10 10.02
N VAL A 68 -12.78 -3.12 9.21
CA VAL A 68 -14.19 -2.88 8.88
C VAL A 68 -14.85 -4.12 8.23
N PHE A 69 -14.06 -4.86 7.46
CA PHE A 69 -14.50 -6.07 6.76
C PHE A 69 -13.69 -7.30 7.21
N LYS A 70 -13.74 -7.62 8.52
CA LYS A 70 -12.90 -8.66 9.16
C LYS A 70 -12.81 -9.97 8.37
N GLU A 71 -13.95 -10.46 7.86
CA GLU A 71 -14.04 -11.73 7.12
C GLU A 71 -13.84 -11.57 5.61
N LYS A 72 -13.87 -10.34 5.09
CA LYS A 72 -13.88 -10.06 3.64
C LYS A 72 -12.67 -9.24 3.23
N LYS A 73 -11.47 -9.82 3.37
CA LYS A 73 -10.19 -9.15 3.04
C LYS A 73 -10.15 -8.63 1.60
N ILE A 74 -10.70 -9.37 0.65
CA ILE A 74 -10.81 -8.96 -0.76
C ILE A 74 -11.64 -7.69 -0.88
N LEU A 75 -12.77 -7.59 -0.19
CA LEU A 75 -13.62 -6.40 -0.23
C LEU A 75 -12.92 -5.19 0.38
N ALA A 76 -12.21 -5.38 1.50
CA ALA A 76 -11.40 -4.32 2.11
C ALA A 76 -10.32 -3.81 1.15
N PHE A 77 -9.61 -4.71 0.47
CA PHE A 77 -8.61 -4.39 -0.54
C PHE A 77 -9.21 -3.63 -1.73
N LEU A 78 -10.32 -4.13 -2.29
CA LEU A 78 -10.99 -3.50 -3.44
C LEU A 78 -11.47 -2.09 -3.12
N LEU A 79 -12.16 -1.91 -2.01
CA LEU A 79 -12.68 -0.59 -1.62
C LEU A 79 -11.56 0.39 -1.27
N GLY A 80 -10.55 -0.08 -0.54
CA GLY A 80 -9.35 0.71 -0.24
C GLY A 80 -8.61 1.15 -1.48
N GLY A 81 -8.45 0.25 -2.44
CA GLY A 81 -7.83 0.53 -3.72
C GLY A 81 -8.61 1.53 -4.57
N VAL A 82 -9.94 1.36 -4.66
CA VAL A 82 -10.80 2.32 -5.39
C VAL A 82 -10.68 3.71 -4.78
N VAL A 83 -10.80 3.85 -3.46
CA VAL A 83 -10.69 5.15 -2.79
C VAL A 83 -9.31 5.79 -3.03
N ALA A 84 -8.24 5.01 -2.89
CA ALA A 84 -6.87 5.48 -3.10
C ALA A 84 -6.64 5.98 -4.53
N VAL A 85 -7.13 5.22 -5.53
CA VAL A 85 -6.97 5.60 -6.94
C VAL A 85 -7.84 6.80 -7.33
N LEU A 86 -9.01 6.95 -6.72
CA LEU A 86 -9.81 8.17 -6.91
C LEU A 86 -9.07 9.41 -6.41
N PHE A 87 -8.43 9.36 -5.24
CA PHE A 87 -7.59 10.47 -4.77
C PHE A 87 -6.41 10.73 -5.71
N ARG A 88 -5.73 9.68 -6.16
CA ARG A 88 -4.66 9.81 -7.16
C ARG A 88 -5.17 10.46 -8.44
N TYR A 89 -6.30 10.04 -8.95
CA TYR A 89 -6.93 10.62 -10.15
C TYR A 89 -7.20 12.11 -9.98
N ILE A 90 -7.74 12.53 -8.83
CA ILE A 90 -7.98 13.94 -8.53
C ILE A 90 -6.65 14.73 -8.58
N CYS A 91 -5.58 14.21 -8.00
CA CYS A 91 -4.27 14.86 -8.05
C CYS A 91 -3.78 15.05 -9.49
N HIS A 92 -3.87 14.01 -10.33
CA HIS A 92 -3.47 14.10 -11.74
C HIS A 92 -4.35 15.04 -12.54
N VAL A 93 -5.67 15.07 -12.30
CA VAL A 93 -6.58 16.02 -12.94
C VAL A 93 -6.23 17.46 -12.56
N CYS A 94 -6.03 17.74 -11.28
CA CYS A 94 -5.60 19.05 -10.82
C CYS A 94 -4.25 19.45 -11.44
N SER A 95 -3.28 18.55 -11.40
CA SER A 95 -1.95 18.78 -11.98
C SER A 95 -2.03 19.14 -13.45
N GLY A 96 -2.68 18.30 -14.25
CA GLY A 96 -2.83 18.55 -15.69
C GLY A 96 -3.61 19.82 -16.00
N THR A 97 -4.67 20.11 -15.23
CA THR A 97 -5.46 21.34 -15.42
C THR A 97 -4.60 22.57 -15.16
N PHE A 98 -3.83 22.62 -14.08
CA PHE A 98 -2.96 23.76 -13.78
C PHE A 98 -1.81 23.89 -14.78
N ALA A 99 -1.18 22.79 -15.18
CA ALA A 99 -0.07 22.79 -16.13
C ALA A 99 -0.49 23.27 -17.53
N PHE A 100 -1.70 22.93 -17.97
CA PHE A 100 -2.17 23.26 -19.31
C PHE A 100 -3.01 24.56 -19.38
N ALA A 101 -3.55 25.06 -18.25
CA ALA A 101 -4.31 26.30 -18.21
C ALA A 101 -3.50 27.55 -18.62
N GLU A 102 -2.18 27.48 -18.60
CA GLU A 102 -1.29 28.54 -19.12
C GLU A 102 -1.31 28.63 -20.65
N TYR A 103 -1.66 27.52 -21.32
CA TYR A 103 -1.59 27.40 -22.79
C TYR A 103 -2.97 27.37 -23.47
N THR A 104 -4.07 27.23 -22.69
CA THR A 104 -5.42 27.13 -23.21
C THR A 104 -6.44 27.63 -22.19
N ASP A 105 -7.72 27.70 -22.60
CA ASP A 105 -8.81 28.01 -21.67
C ASP A 105 -8.94 26.95 -20.54
N PHE A 106 -9.24 27.39 -19.33
CA PHE A 106 -9.33 26.53 -18.14
C PHE A 106 -10.30 25.35 -18.32
N LYS A 107 -11.46 25.59 -18.98
CA LYS A 107 -12.44 24.51 -19.22
C LYS A 107 -11.90 23.47 -20.19
N ALA A 108 -11.17 23.90 -21.21
CA ALA A 108 -10.53 23.00 -22.17
C ALA A 108 -9.41 22.20 -21.49
N ALA A 109 -8.57 22.85 -20.67
CA ALA A 109 -7.53 22.19 -19.89
C ALA A 109 -8.12 21.13 -18.93
N LEU A 110 -9.19 21.47 -18.22
CA LEU A 110 -9.88 20.55 -17.31
C LEU A 110 -10.48 19.36 -18.07
N ALA A 111 -11.21 19.60 -19.16
CA ALA A 111 -11.81 18.53 -19.94
C ALA A 111 -10.77 17.57 -20.52
N TYR A 112 -9.66 18.10 -21.03
CA TYR A 112 -8.54 17.30 -21.52
C TYR A 112 -7.93 16.48 -20.37
N SER A 113 -7.64 17.12 -19.24
CA SER A 113 -7.01 16.46 -18.08
C SER A 113 -7.89 15.35 -17.52
N LEU A 114 -9.21 15.56 -17.41
CA LEU A 114 -10.16 14.52 -17.01
C LEU A 114 -10.10 13.31 -17.95
N GLY A 115 -10.22 13.51 -19.26
CA GLY A 115 -10.21 12.42 -20.23
C GLY A 115 -8.86 11.68 -20.26
N TYR A 116 -7.78 12.43 -20.40
CA TYR A 116 -6.43 11.86 -20.51
C TYR A 116 -6.05 11.03 -19.28
N ASN A 117 -6.20 11.60 -18.08
CA ASN A 117 -5.84 10.88 -16.85
C ASN A 117 -6.75 9.68 -16.57
N ALA A 118 -8.03 9.74 -16.93
CA ALA A 118 -8.95 8.61 -16.77
C ALA A 118 -8.45 7.36 -17.50
N THR A 119 -7.91 7.51 -18.71
CA THR A 119 -7.52 6.38 -19.57
C THR A 119 -6.47 5.49 -18.94
N TYR A 120 -5.41 6.05 -18.34
CA TYR A 120 -4.34 5.26 -17.76
C TYR A 120 -4.51 4.97 -16.27
N VAL A 121 -5.07 5.91 -15.49
CA VAL A 121 -5.27 5.72 -14.04
C VAL A 121 -6.26 4.60 -13.76
N PHE A 122 -7.41 4.60 -14.44
CA PHE A 122 -8.41 3.54 -14.24
C PHE A 122 -8.02 2.22 -14.88
N ALA A 123 -7.25 2.22 -15.97
CA ALA A 123 -6.70 1.00 -16.54
C ALA A 123 -5.72 0.32 -15.59
N ASP A 124 -4.76 1.07 -15.03
CA ASP A 124 -3.81 0.55 -14.03
C ASP A 124 -4.53 0.09 -12.74
N MET A 125 -5.56 0.83 -12.30
CA MET A 125 -6.43 0.42 -11.20
C MET A 125 -7.08 -0.94 -11.45
N ALA A 126 -7.73 -1.10 -12.60
CA ALA A 126 -8.45 -2.32 -12.93
C ALA A 126 -7.50 -3.53 -12.92
N ILE A 127 -6.33 -3.41 -13.55
CA ILE A 127 -5.31 -4.45 -13.59
C ILE A 127 -4.82 -4.76 -12.17
N SER A 128 -4.50 -3.74 -11.38
CA SER A 128 -3.99 -3.90 -10.00
C SER A 128 -5.03 -4.55 -9.07
N LEU A 129 -6.30 -4.14 -9.17
CA LEU A 129 -7.38 -4.71 -8.35
C LEU A 129 -7.69 -6.17 -8.73
N VAL A 130 -7.71 -6.49 -10.02
CA VAL A 130 -7.92 -7.86 -10.49
C VAL A 130 -6.76 -8.76 -10.04
N ALA A 131 -5.52 -8.36 -10.31
CA ALA A 131 -4.33 -9.12 -9.92
C ALA A 131 -4.24 -9.29 -8.40
N GLY A 132 -4.51 -8.23 -7.62
CA GLY A 132 -4.55 -8.29 -6.16
C GLY A 132 -5.65 -9.22 -5.66
N SER A 133 -6.84 -9.19 -6.24
CA SER A 133 -7.93 -10.09 -5.86
C SER A 133 -7.54 -11.55 -6.02
N PHE A 134 -6.84 -11.92 -7.08
CA PHE A 134 -6.29 -13.27 -7.24
C PHE A 134 -5.28 -13.64 -6.15
N LEU A 135 -4.39 -12.72 -5.77
CA LEU A 135 -3.46 -12.97 -4.66
C LEU A 135 -4.18 -13.23 -3.35
N PHE A 136 -5.23 -12.47 -3.05
CA PHE A 136 -6.03 -12.66 -1.83
C PHE A 136 -6.86 -13.94 -1.80
N THR A 137 -7.05 -14.65 -2.92
CA THR A 137 -7.64 -16.00 -2.93
C THR A 137 -6.67 -17.08 -2.46
N SER A 138 -5.36 -16.81 -2.53
CA SER A 138 -4.32 -17.74 -2.09
C SER A 138 -4.24 -17.78 -0.56
N LYS A 139 -4.43 -18.97 0.02
CA LYS A 139 -4.30 -19.19 1.48
C LYS A 139 -2.88 -18.90 1.97
N SER A 140 -1.86 -19.31 1.21
CA SER A 140 -0.46 -19.05 1.54
C SER A 140 -0.15 -17.56 1.58
N PHE A 141 -0.64 -16.79 0.60
CA PHE A 141 -0.46 -15.34 0.56
C PHE A 141 -1.15 -14.65 1.75
N THR A 142 -2.40 -15.00 2.03
CA THR A 142 -3.15 -14.39 3.15
C THR A 142 -2.57 -14.77 4.51
N ALA A 143 -1.99 -15.95 4.66
CA ALA A 143 -1.27 -16.38 5.87
C ALA A 143 0.03 -15.58 6.05
N ALA A 144 0.85 -15.44 4.99
CA ALA A 144 2.06 -14.63 5.02
C ALA A 144 1.78 -13.15 5.33
N MET A 145 0.72 -12.58 4.75
CA MET A 145 0.27 -11.23 5.09
C MET A 145 -0.10 -11.08 6.56
N GLN A 146 -0.84 -12.04 7.11
CA GLN A 146 -1.25 -12.00 8.50
C GLN A 146 -0.04 -12.06 9.43
N GLN A 147 0.88 -12.98 9.19
CA GLN A 147 2.13 -13.11 9.94
C GLN A 147 2.94 -11.80 9.92
N SER A 148 3.13 -11.19 8.76
CA SER A 148 3.84 -9.91 8.65
C SER A 148 3.13 -8.77 9.39
N SER A 149 1.79 -8.74 9.35
CA SER A 149 1.00 -7.74 10.08
C SER A 149 1.12 -7.91 11.59
N ASP A 150 1.14 -9.15 12.08
CA ASP A 150 1.23 -9.46 13.51
C ASP A 150 2.63 -9.14 14.05
N VAL A 151 3.70 -9.52 13.34
CA VAL A 151 5.09 -9.13 13.65
C VAL A 151 5.23 -7.60 13.70
N ASN A 152 4.62 -6.89 12.75
CA ASN A 152 4.66 -5.44 12.72
C ASN A 152 3.92 -4.79 13.91
N LYS A 153 2.78 -5.33 14.33
CA LYS A 153 2.07 -4.85 15.52
C LYS A 153 2.90 -5.05 16.78
N LEU A 154 3.52 -6.23 16.91
CA LEU A 154 4.37 -6.55 18.03
C LEU A 154 5.54 -5.56 18.14
N ALA A 155 6.28 -5.32 17.03
CA ALA A 155 7.39 -4.37 16.98
C ALA A 155 6.98 -2.94 17.36
N VAL A 156 5.77 -2.50 16.95
CA VAL A 156 5.25 -1.17 17.34
C VAL A 156 4.94 -1.11 18.83
N THR A 157 4.36 -2.17 19.38
CA THR A 157 4.01 -2.23 20.81
C THR A 157 5.27 -2.18 21.68
N THR A 158 6.32 -2.91 21.29
CA THR A 158 7.61 -2.90 21.99
C THR A 158 8.25 -1.51 21.97
N GLN A 159 8.31 -0.86 20.80
CA GLN A 159 8.86 0.50 20.69
C GLN A 159 8.10 1.55 21.50
N THR A 160 6.77 1.40 21.63
CA THR A 160 5.97 2.32 22.45
C THR A 160 6.13 2.05 23.96
N ALA A 161 6.36 0.83 24.35
CA ALA A 161 6.67 0.47 25.73
C ALA A 161 8.05 1.02 26.14
N ASP A 162 9.08 0.84 25.33
CA ASP A 162 10.44 1.37 25.58
C ASP A 162 10.48 2.90 25.60
N GLY A 163 9.66 3.56 24.81
CA GLY A 163 9.54 5.04 24.81
C GLY A 163 8.77 5.61 26.01
N ALA A 164 7.98 4.81 26.70
CA ALA A 164 7.15 5.22 27.83
C ALA A 164 7.76 4.91 29.19
N THR A 165 8.74 4.01 29.27
CA THR A 165 9.41 3.61 30.50
C THR A 165 10.92 3.65 30.30
N GLY A 166 11.57 4.64 30.90
CA GLY A 166 13.00 4.61 31.15
C GLY A 166 13.32 3.67 32.33
N VAL A 167 12.87 2.41 32.26
CA VAL A 167 13.12 1.37 33.31
C VAL A 167 13.40 0.05 32.59
N ASP A 168 14.45 -0.61 33.03
CA ASP A 168 15.00 -1.88 32.60
C ASP A 168 13.96 -2.95 32.21
N ASN A 169 13.91 -3.30 30.92
CA ASN A 169 12.98 -4.31 30.37
C ASN A 169 13.73 -5.45 29.67
N ASP A 170 14.89 -5.87 30.18
CA ASP A 170 15.63 -7.02 29.64
C ASP A 170 14.85 -8.34 29.75
N GLU A 171 13.96 -8.47 30.75
CA GLU A 171 13.12 -9.66 30.93
C GLU A 171 11.96 -9.77 29.95
N GLU A 172 11.39 -8.65 29.47
CA GLU A 172 10.23 -8.65 28.56
C GLU A 172 10.66 -8.92 27.11
N LEU A 173 11.86 -8.47 26.72
CA LEU A 173 12.48 -8.81 25.43
C LEU A 173 12.75 -10.32 25.32
N ASP A 174 13.20 -10.97 26.37
CA ASP A 174 13.43 -12.43 26.42
C ASP A 174 12.14 -13.25 26.20
N GLU A 175 11.00 -12.79 26.68
CA GLU A 175 9.71 -13.49 26.49
C GLU A 175 9.18 -13.32 25.05
N VAL A 176 9.40 -12.17 24.43
CA VAL A 176 9.02 -11.90 23.03
C VAL A 176 9.86 -12.75 22.08
N ASP A 177 11.16 -12.83 22.30
CA ASP A 177 12.07 -13.67 21.51
C ASP A 177 11.74 -15.15 21.68
N LYS A 178 11.40 -15.61 22.87
CA LYS A 178 10.92 -16.98 23.12
C LYS A 178 9.63 -17.29 22.39
N GLN A 179 8.68 -16.34 22.31
CA GLN A 179 7.43 -16.52 21.56
C GLN A 179 7.67 -16.57 20.04
N ILE A 180 8.58 -15.76 19.53
CA ILE A 180 8.95 -15.76 18.10
C ILE A 180 9.59 -17.10 17.74
N ILE A 181 10.54 -17.58 18.52
CA ILE A 181 11.22 -18.88 18.33
C ILE A 181 10.23 -20.03 18.45
N ALA A 182 9.33 -20.01 19.42
CA ALA A 182 8.31 -21.03 19.58
C ALA A 182 7.31 -21.09 18.41
N ASN A 183 6.96 -19.95 17.83
CA ASN A 183 6.09 -19.88 16.67
C ASN A 183 6.78 -20.32 15.38
N GLN A 184 8.08 -20.04 15.21
CA GLN A 184 8.90 -20.55 14.12
C GLN A 184 9.03 -22.08 14.19
N ALA A 185 9.33 -22.64 15.35
CA ALA A 185 9.43 -24.08 15.56
C ALA A 185 8.10 -24.82 15.31
N LYS A 186 6.95 -24.21 15.63
CA LYS A 186 5.62 -24.76 15.30
C LYS A 186 5.33 -24.75 13.81
N SER A 187 5.81 -23.78 13.07
CA SER A 187 5.65 -23.69 11.62
C SER A 187 6.49 -24.76 10.92
N GLU A 188 7.74 -24.94 11.31
CA GLU A 188 8.65 -25.97 10.76
C GLU A 188 8.17 -27.40 11.02
N ASN A 189 7.59 -27.65 12.22
CA ASN A 189 7.06 -28.95 12.58
C ASN A 189 5.76 -29.31 11.84
N LYS A 190 5.02 -28.30 11.39
CA LYS A 190 3.79 -28.48 10.61
C LYS A 190 4.12 -28.83 9.14
N ASP A 191 5.20 -28.27 8.62
CA ASP A 191 5.69 -28.55 7.26
C ASP A 191 6.38 -29.92 7.18
N SER A 192 7.04 -30.38 8.25
CA SER A 192 7.67 -31.70 8.30
C SER A 192 6.65 -32.86 8.45
N ASN A 193 5.53 -32.64 9.16
CA ASN A 193 4.50 -33.67 9.32
C ASN A 193 3.55 -33.81 8.11
N GLY A 194 3.42 -32.75 7.29
CA GLY A 194 2.63 -32.80 6.05
C GLY A 194 3.28 -33.61 4.92
N ASN A 195 4.55 -34.01 5.05
CA ASN A 195 5.29 -34.76 4.04
C ASN A 195 5.42 -36.26 4.34
N GLN A 196 4.88 -36.75 5.45
CA GLN A 196 4.91 -38.18 5.80
C GLN A 196 3.62 -38.95 5.42
N ASP A 197 2.53 -38.27 5.11
CA ASP A 197 1.25 -38.93 4.75
C ASP A 197 1.06 -39.17 3.25
N ASN A 198 2.08 -38.93 2.43
CA ASN A 198 2.06 -39.12 0.96
C ASN A 198 3.15 -40.11 0.45
N ARG A 199 3.44 -41.16 1.23
CA ARG A 199 4.25 -42.29 0.72
C ARG A 199 3.53 -43.63 0.91
#